data_7688ad3c53b348ec2488d2f3629d7e04
#
_entry.id   7688ad3c53b348ec2488d2f3629d7e04
#
_cell.length_a   1.000
_cell.length_b   1.000
_cell.length_c   1.000
_cell.angle_alpha   90.00
_cell.angle_beta   90.00
_cell.angle_gamma   90.00
#
_symmetry.space_group_name_H-M   'P 1'
#
loop_
_entity.id
_entity.type
_entity.pdbx_description
1 polymer ?
#
loop_
_entity_poly.entity_id
_entity_poly.type
_entity_poly.pdbx_seq_one_letter_code
_entity_poly.pdbx_strand_id
1 'polypeptide(L)'
;DKLSEKEEKLANDKKENSEEKQNEINKEFDKIQEELKELDKENKELKSPLDIPQDKEKEESIDKDLQKASEELQKKQQDKASPKQKSAAKKMKEMSQKMAEEMEGGEKEQLEEDVAMLRQILDNLLAFSFSQEALIKNFKAITNTSNAFSKHLKTQQDLKQQFKHVDDSLFAMSLRNPKISEQITTEIGKVHY
;
A
#
# COMPACT_ATOMS: atom_id res chain seq x y z
N ASP A 1 3.29 18.57 4.76
CA ASP A 1 4.48 19.44 4.99
C ASP A 1 4.31 20.82 4.36
N LYS A 2 4.11 20.98 3.04
CA LYS A 2 4.04 22.30 2.38
C LYS A 2 3.00 23.25 2.99
N LEU A 3 1.83 22.73 3.36
CA LEU A 3 0.77 23.54 3.96
C LEU A 3 1.14 24.00 5.38
N SER A 4 1.77 23.11 6.16
CA SER A 4 2.28 23.48 7.49
C SER A 4 3.34 24.59 7.44
N GLU A 5 4.20 24.55 6.44
CA GLU A 5 5.20 25.61 6.24
C GLU A 5 4.59 26.95 5.80
N LYS A 6 3.53 26.89 4.96
CA LYS A 6 2.76 28.11 4.58
C LYS A 6 2.12 28.75 5.80
N GLU A 7 1.45 27.94 6.64
CA GLU A 7 0.78 28.40 7.84
C GLU A 7 1.77 28.99 8.86
N GLU A 8 2.93 28.34 9.05
CA GLU A 8 3.97 28.84 9.93
C GLU A 8 4.56 30.17 9.44
N LYS A 9 4.81 30.30 8.13
CA LYS A 9 5.26 31.55 7.52
C LYS A 9 4.23 32.66 7.71
N LEU A 10 2.95 32.36 7.47
CA LEU A 10 1.87 33.34 7.67
C LEU A 10 1.81 33.80 9.13
N ALA A 11 1.91 32.89 10.08
CA ALA A 11 1.92 33.17 11.52
C ALA A 11 3.06 34.10 11.95
N ASN A 12 4.18 34.06 11.25
CA ASN A 12 5.39 34.83 11.58
C ASN A 12 5.47 36.18 10.85
N ASP A 13 4.74 36.37 9.75
CA ASP A 13 4.77 37.59 8.95
C ASP A 13 3.59 38.50 9.28
N LYS A 14 3.80 39.43 10.20
CA LYS A 14 2.75 40.37 10.62
C LYS A 14 2.17 41.21 9.47
N LYS A 15 2.88 41.43 8.38
CA LYS A 15 2.40 42.24 7.24
C LYS A 15 1.50 41.42 6.33
N GLU A 16 1.82 40.18 6.15
CA GLU A 16 1.13 39.24 5.26
C GLU A 16 0.01 38.46 5.96
N ASN A 17 -0.02 38.46 7.30
CA ASN A 17 -0.99 37.71 8.10
C ASN A 17 -2.36 38.38 8.03
N SER A 18 -3.16 37.94 7.06
CA SER A 18 -4.51 38.44 6.80
C SER A 18 -5.54 37.33 6.83
N GLU A 19 -6.81 37.70 7.09
CA GLU A 19 -7.95 36.76 7.05
C GLU A 19 -8.04 36.07 5.68
N GLU A 20 -7.82 36.80 4.59
CA GLU A 20 -7.89 36.23 3.23
C GLU A 20 -6.90 35.09 3.04
N LYS A 21 -5.62 35.29 3.41
CA LYS A 21 -4.58 34.24 3.30
C LYS A 21 -4.84 33.08 4.23
N GLN A 22 -5.37 33.35 5.42
CA GLN A 22 -5.76 32.27 6.33
C GLN A 22 -6.89 31.42 5.73
N ASN A 23 -7.89 32.06 5.13
CA ASN A 23 -8.99 31.34 4.50
C ASN A 23 -8.55 30.54 3.26
N GLU A 24 -7.49 30.96 2.56
CA GLU A 24 -6.88 30.15 1.50
C GLU A 24 -6.25 28.87 2.09
N ILE A 25 -5.52 28.96 3.18
CA ILE A 25 -4.93 27.81 3.86
C ILE A 25 -6.00 26.86 4.40
N ASN A 26 -7.07 27.40 4.97
CA ASN A 26 -8.20 26.59 5.44
C ASN A 26 -8.81 25.78 4.29
N LYS A 27 -9.06 26.41 3.14
CA LYS A 27 -9.58 25.71 1.94
C LYS A 27 -8.59 24.68 1.38
N GLU A 28 -7.28 24.95 1.42
CA GLU A 28 -6.26 23.96 1.03
C GLU A 28 -6.29 22.75 1.99
N PHE A 29 -6.52 22.98 3.27
CA PHE A 29 -6.63 21.90 4.25
C PHE A 29 -7.91 21.07 4.06
N ASP A 30 -9.06 21.73 3.87
CA ASP A 30 -10.33 21.05 3.56
C ASP A 30 -10.18 20.14 2.33
N LYS A 31 -9.51 20.64 1.28
CA LYS A 31 -9.25 19.87 0.07
C LYS A 31 -8.39 18.64 0.33
N ILE A 32 -7.34 18.76 1.15
CA ILE A 32 -6.52 17.62 1.55
C ILE A 32 -7.35 16.57 2.28
N GLN A 33 -8.25 16.98 3.18
CA GLN A 33 -9.15 16.06 3.87
C GLN A 33 -10.10 15.33 2.92
N GLU A 34 -10.61 16.04 1.89
CA GLU A 34 -11.44 15.41 0.86
C GLU A 34 -10.66 14.40 0.03
N GLU A 35 -9.46 14.77 -0.43
CA GLU A 35 -8.57 13.88 -1.17
C GLU A 35 -8.19 12.62 -0.36
N LEU A 36 -7.94 12.76 0.95
CA LEU A 36 -7.69 11.62 1.83
C LEU A 36 -8.91 10.69 1.97
N LYS A 37 -10.12 11.26 2.04
CA LYS A 37 -11.36 10.46 2.09
C LYS A 37 -11.62 9.72 0.77
N GLU A 38 -11.32 10.35 -0.36
CA GLU A 38 -11.43 9.70 -1.67
C GLU A 38 -10.40 8.57 -1.81
N LEU A 39 -9.15 8.83 -1.43
CA LEU A 39 -8.09 7.84 -1.42
C LEU A 39 -8.45 6.61 -0.54
N ASP A 40 -9.02 6.83 0.64
CA ASP A 40 -9.48 5.74 1.52
C ASP A 40 -10.61 4.91 0.88
N LYS A 41 -11.52 5.55 0.14
CA LYS A 41 -12.57 4.83 -0.60
C LYS A 41 -11.97 3.99 -1.73
N GLU A 42 -11.12 4.57 -2.55
CA GLU A 42 -10.45 3.86 -3.65
C GLU A 42 -9.60 2.70 -3.13
N ASN A 43 -8.88 2.92 -2.01
CA ASN A 43 -8.09 1.88 -1.36
C ASN A 43 -8.96 0.69 -0.90
N LYS A 44 -10.14 0.93 -0.35
CA LYS A 44 -11.08 -0.13 0.07
C LYS A 44 -11.63 -0.95 -1.10
N GLU A 45 -11.60 -0.43 -2.31
CA GLU A 45 -12.01 -1.15 -3.53
C GLU A 45 -10.89 -2.07 -4.08
N LEU A 46 -9.66 -1.92 -3.59
CA LEU A 46 -8.55 -2.77 -3.99
C LEU A 46 -8.74 -4.19 -3.45
N LYS A 47 -8.27 -5.18 -4.19
CA LYS A 47 -8.27 -6.59 -3.75
C LYS A 47 -7.39 -6.83 -2.51
N SER A 48 -6.39 -6.00 -2.31
CA SER A 48 -5.52 -5.97 -1.14
C SER A 48 -5.36 -4.52 -0.71
N PRO A 49 -6.28 -3.99 0.14
CA PRO A 49 -6.18 -2.63 0.64
C PRO A 49 -4.89 -2.42 1.44
N LEU A 50 -4.29 -1.26 1.26
CA LEU A 50 -3.16 -0.81 2.07
C LEU A 50 -3.67 -0.22 3.39
N ASP A 51 -2.85 -0.25 4.43
CA ASP A 51 -3.16 0.46 5.67
C ASP A 51 -2.85 1.94 5.48
N ILE A 52 -3.90 2.77 5.32
CA ILE A 52 -3.77 4.21 5.20
C ILE A 52 -4.00 4.83 6.57
N PRO A 53 -2.97 5.45 7.17
CA PRO A 53 -3.11 6.05 8.48
C PRO A 53 -4.12 7.19 8.47
N GLN A 54 -5.04 7.18 9.44
CA GLN A 54 -6.04 8.23 9.65
C GLN A 54 -5.97 8.73 11.09
N ASP A 55 -5.91 10.03 11.28
CA ASP A 55 -5.92 10.67 12.60
C ASP A 55 -7.02 11.76 12.65
N LYS A 56 -8.28 11.29 12.70
CA LYS A 56 -9.46 12.18 12.71
C LYS A 56 -9.46 13.17 13.87
N GLU A 57 -8.98 12.76 15.02
CA GLU A 57 -8.91 13.66 16.18
C GLU A 57 -7.94 14.81 15.93
N LYS A 58 -6.82 14.51 15.28
CA LYS A 58 -5.83 15.51 14.91
C LYS A 58 -6.32 16.42 13.80
N GLU A 59 -7.01 15.87 12.79
CA GLU A 59 -7.67 16.64 11.74
C GLU A 59 -8.67 17.65 12.31
N GLU A 60 -9.58 17.19 13.18
CA GLU A 60 -10.54 18.10 13.85
C GLU A 60 -9.86 19.15 14.74
N SER A 61 -8.74 18.79 15.36
CA SER A 61 -7.97 19.71 16.18
C SER A 61 -7.27 20.79 15.36
N ILE A 62 -6.80 20.43 14.13
CA ILE A 62 -6.24 21.38 13.15
C ILE A 62 -7.34 22.32 12.68
N ASP A 63 -8.48 21.80 12.25
CA ASP A 63 -9.62 22.61 11.81
C ASP A 63 -10.04 23.66 12.85
N LYS A 64 -10.15 23.24 14.10
CA LYS A 64 -10.48 24.16 15.22
C LYS A 64 -9.45 25.27 15.39
N ASP A 65 -8.17 24.97 15.23
CA ASP A 65 -7.13 25.99 15.35
C ASP A 65 -7.13 26.93 14.14
N LEU A 66 -7.33 26.42 12.93
CA LEU A 66 -7.45 27.21 11.70
C LEU A 66 -8.68 28.15 11.74
N GLN A 67 -9.82 27.64 12.15
CA GLN A 67 -11.05 28.46 12.32
C GLN A 67 -10.84 29.57 13.35
N LYS A 68 -10.27 29.25 14.51
CA LYS A 68 -9.97 30.27 15.53
C LYS A 68 -8.97 31.30 15.02
N ALA A 69 -7.98 30.90 14.24
CA ALA A 69 -7.05 31.85 13.62
C ALA A 69 -7.78 32.83 12.70
N SER A 70 -8.67 32.31 11.83
CA SER A 70 -9.50 33.17 10.95
C SER A 70 -10.39 34.11 11.75
N GLU A 71 -11.06 33.65 12.81
CA GLU A 71 -11.92 34.48 13.68
C GLU A 71 -11.13 35.61 14.35
N GLU A 72 -9.93 35.34 14.84
CA GLU A 72 -9.10 36.35 15.48
C GLU A 72 -8.55 37.37 14.45
N LEU A 73 -8.20 36.91 13.23
CA LEU A 73 -7.80 37.82 12.13
C LEU A 73 -8.92 38.70 11.69
N GLN A 74 -10.17 38.19 11.60
CA GLN A 74 -11.38 38.99 11.30
C GLN A 74 -11.56 40.11 12.33
N LYS A 75 -11.27 39.85 13.59
CA LYS A 75 -11.29 40.84 14.67
C LYS A 75 -10.01 41.72 14.70
N LYS A 76 -9.12 41.58 13.71
CA LYS A 76 -7.81 42.26 13.65
C LYS A 76 -6.89 42.00 14.82
N GLN A 77 -7.04 40.83 15.46
CA GLN A 77 -6.25 40.39 16.63
C GLN A 77 -5.15 39.42 16.24
N GLN A 78 -4.19 39.86 15.42
CA GLN A 78 -3.09 39.03 14.89
C GLN A 78 -2.27 38.35 16.00
N ASP A 79 -2.07 39.03 17.12
CA ASP A 79 -1.28 38.46 18.23
C ASP A 79 -2.00 37.25 18.88
N LYS A 80 -3.31 37.13 18.74
CA LYS A 80 -4.09 35.96 19.19
C LYS A 80 -4.23 34.91 18.09
N ALA A 81 -4.25 35.31 16.84
CA ALA A 81 -4.28 34.40 15.70
C ALA A 81 -2.97 33.61 15.55
N SER A 82 -1.81 34.31 15.65
CA SER A 82 -0.49 33.69 15.47
C SER A 82 -0.22 32.45 16.31
N PRO A 83 -0.56 32.38 17.61
CA PRO A 83 -0.42 31.14 18.39
C PRO A 83 -1.28 29.99 17.86
N LYS A 84 -2.47 30.26 17.33
CA LYS A 84 -3.38 29.26 16.74
C LYS A 84 -2.84 28.74 15.42
N GLN A 85 -2.37 29.65 14.57
CA GLN A 85 -1.69 29.31 13.33
C GLN A 85 -0.47 28.41 13.56
N LYS A 86 0.39 28.77 14.51
CA LYS A 86 1.56 27.94 14.88
C LYS A 86 1.16 26.57 15.43
N SER A 87 0.07 26.51 16.20
CA SER A 87 -0.47 25.25 16.70
C SER A 87 -0.96 24.37 15.55
N ALA A 88 -1.72 24.95 14.60
CA ALA A 88 -2.20 24.24 13.43
C ALA A 88 -1.02 23.75 12.54
N ALA A 89 -0.06 24.63 12.26
CA ALA A 89 1.14 24.28 11.49
C ALA A 89 1.91 23.11 12.12
N LYS A 90 2.14 23.16 13.44
CA LYS A 90 2.82 22.09 14.16
C LYS A 90 2.07 20.76 14.04
N LYS A 91 0.76 20.76 14.26
CA LYS A 91 -0.07 19.56 14.17
C LYS A 91 -0.13 18.98 12.75
N MET A 92 -0.23 19.84 11.72
CA MET A 92 -0.15 19.42 10.31
C MET A 92 1.19 18.75 10.00
N LYS A 93 2.29 19.32 10.51
CA LYS A 93 3.63 18.75 10.32
C LYS A 93 3.76 17.37 11.00
N GLU A 94 3.33 17.27 12.26
CA GLU A 94 3.34 16.01 12.98
C GLU A 94 2.46 14.95 12.32
N MET A 95 1.30 15.33 11.80
CA MET A 95 0.41 14.43 11.07
C MET A 95 1.08 13.92 9.79
N SER A 96 1.67 14.84 9.00
CA SER A 96 2.39 14.50 7.78
C SER A 96 3.59 13.58 8.03
N GLN A 97 4.36 13.81 9.10
CA GLN A 97 5.49 12.96 9.49
C GLN A 97 5.01 11.57 9.91
N LYS A 98 3.99 11.50 10.76
CA LYS A 98 3.41 10.22 11.19
C LYS A 98 2.88 9.41 10.00
N MET A 99 2.16 10.05 9.07
CA MET A 99 1.70 9.38 7.86
C MET A 99 2.87 8.85 7.01
N ALA A 100 3.93 9.63 6.85
CA ALA A 100 5.10 9.19 6.09
C ALA A 100 5.81 8.00 6.75
N GLU A 101 5.99 8.02 8.08
CA GLU A 101 6.61 6.93 8.85
C GLU A 101 5.77 5.64 8.79
N GLU A 102 4.45 5.74 8.93
CA GLU A 102 3.54 4.59 8.87
C GLU A 102 3.48 4.00 7.45
N MET A 103 3.48 4.84 6.41
CA MET A 103 3.55 4.39 5.02
C MET A 103 4.88 3.69 4.72
N GLU A 104 6.01 4.25 5.16
CA GLU A 104 7.32 3.62 4.98
C GLU A 104 7.40 2.28 5.73
N GLY A 105 6.85 2.21 6.93
CA GLY A 105 6.74 0.98 7.72
C GLY A 105 5.92 -0.09 7.00
N GLY A 106 4.76 0.27 6.47
CA GLY A 106 3.88 -0.61 5.71
C GLY A 106 4.52 -1.12 4.41
N GLU A 107 5.20 -0.26 3.66
CA GLU A 107 5.94 -0.67 2.45
C GLU A 107 7.05 -1.68 2.77
N LYS A 108 7.76 -1.49 3.88
CA LYS A 108 8.83 -2.39 4.30
C LYS A 108 8.28 -3.76 4.72
N GLU A 109 7.21 -3.78 5.51
CA GLU A 109 6.54 -5.02 5.92
C GLU A 109 6.01 -5.80 4.71
N GLN A 110 5.35 -5.11 3.78
CA GLN A 110 4.87 -5.71 2.54
C GLN A 110 6.02 -6.29 1.70
N LEU A 111 7.16 -5.61 1.63
CA LEU A 111 8.32 -6.11 0.91
C LEU A 111 8.90 -7.37 1.56
N GLU A 112 8.94 -7.44 2.88
CA GLU A 112 9.40 -8.62 3.62
C GLU A 112 8.47 -9.83 3.39
N GLU A 113 7.15 -9.61 3.39
CA GLU A 113 6.15 -10.63 3.05
C GLU A 113 6.29 -11.13 1.61
N ASP A 114 6.47 -10.21 0.65
CA ASP A 114 6.64 -10.55 -0.76
C ASP A 114 7.91 -11.38 -0.98
N VAL A 115 9.02 -11.07 -0.30
CA VAL A 115 10.26 -11.85 -0.34
C VAL A 115 10.07 -13.25 0.25
N ALA A 116 9.36 -13.36 1.37
CA ALA A 116 9.07 -14.66 1.99
C ALA A 116 8.19 -15.53 1.08
N MET A 117 7.16 -14.93 0.48
CA MET A 117 6.27 -15.63 -0.47
C MET A 117 7.03 -16.09 -1.73
N LEU A 118 7.89 -15.25 -2.30
CA LEU A 118 8.73 -15.62 -3.46
C LEU A 118 9.66 -16.78 -3.14
N ARG A 119 10.25 -16.82 -1.96
CA ARG A 119 11.08 -17.96 -1.51
C ARG A 119 10.26 -19.25 -1.45
N GLN A 120 9.08 -19.20 -0.86
CA GLN A 120 8.19 -20.37 -0.78
C GLN A 120 7.74 -20.84 -2.18
N ILE A 121 7.42 -19.92 -3.09
CA ILE A 121 7.08 -20.24 -4.48
C ILE A 121 8.26 -20.94 -5.16
N LEU A 122 9.48 -20.43 -4.98
CA LEU A 122 10.70 -21.04 -5.55
C LEU A 122 10.94 -22.45 -5.02
N ASP A 123 10.81 -22.65 -3.72
CA ASP A 123 10.97 -23.97 -3.08
C ASP A 123 9.93 -24.95 -3.61
N ASN A 124 8.66 -24.52 -3.76
CA ASN A 124 7.60 -25.34 -4.33
C ASN A 124 7.85 -25.67 -5.81
N LEU A 125 8.37 -24.74 -6.60
CA LEU A 125 8.74 -24.96 -8.00
C LEU A 125 9.90 -25.97 -8.12
N LEU A 126 10.90 -25.88 -7.26
CA LEU A 126 12.02 -26.83 -7.23
C LEU A 126 11.52 -28.24 -6.86
N ALA A 127 10.69 -28.35 -5.82
CA ALA A 127 10.10 -29.63 -5.42
C ALA A 127 9.24 -30.24 -6.53
N PHE A 128 8.42 -29.42 -7.20
CA PHE A 128 7.64 -29.81 -8.36
C PHE A 128 8.54 -30.31 -9.49
N SER A 129 9.59 -29.56 -9.85
CA SER A 129 10.51 -29.89 -10.93
C SER A 129 11.18 -31.25 -10.70
N PHE A 130 11.70 -31.50 -9.50
CA PHE A 130 12.32 -32.80 -9.16
C PHE A 130 11.30 -33.92 -9.17
N SER A 131 10.11 -33.72 -8.66
CA SER A 131 9.04 -34.72 -8.68
C SER A 131 8.58 -35.06 -10.09
N GLN A 132 8.47 -34.04 -10.95
CA GLN A 132 8.12 -34.21 -12.36
C GLN A 132 9.20 -34.98 -13.11
N GLU A 133 10.48 -34.68 -12.87
CA GLU A 133 11.62 -35.41 -13.46
C GLU A 133 11.63 -36.89 -13.03
N ALA A 134 11.43 -37.15 -11.74
CA ALA A 134 11.34 -38.51 -11.21
C ALA A 134 10.15 -39.27 -11.85
N LEU A 135 9.01 -38.62 -12.01
CA LEU A 135 7.83 -39.22 -12.64
C LEU A 135 8.10 -39.57 -14.10
N ILE A 136 8.73 -38.65 -14.87
CA ILE A 136 9.14 -38.91 -16.26
C ILE A 136 10.06 -40.14 -16.36
N LYS A 137 11.05 -40.24 -15.46
CA LYS A 137 11.96 -41.43 -15.41
C LYS A 137 11.18 -42.72 -15.13
N ASN A 138 10.21 -42.68 -14.20
CA ASN A 138 9.36 -43.81 -13.88
C ASN A 138 8.47 -44.20 -15.06
N PHE A 139 7.85 -43.25 -15.76
CA PHE A 139 7.07 -43.56 -16.97
C PHE A 139 7.93 -44.21 -18.08
N LYS A 140 9.16 -43.76 -18.27
CA LYS A 140 10.08 -44.36 -19.26
C LYS A 140 10.49 -45.76 -18.92
N ALA A 141 10.51 -46.14 -17.63
CA ALA A 141 10.89 -47.45 -17.14
C ALA A 141 9.74 -48.47 -17.16
N ILE A 142 8.51 -48.06 -17.39
CA ILE A 142 7.35 -48.98 -17.38
C ILE A 142 7.30 -49.78 -18.68
N THR A 143 7.49 -51.07 -18.55
CA THR A 143 7.18 -52.07 -19.57
C THR A 143 5.87 -52.77 -19.20
N ASN A 144 4.74 -52.25 -19.70
CA ASN A 144 3.43 -52.92 -19.79
C ASN A 144 2.77 -53.51 -18.52
N THR A 145 2.64 -52.77 -17.42
CA THR A 145 1.72 -53.17 -16.35
C THR A 145 0.70 -52.04 -16.03
N SER A 146 -0.57 -52.30 -16.20
CA SER A 146 -1.66 -51.32 -16.06
C SER A 146 -1.73 -50.68 -14.67
N ASN A 147 -1.40 -51.36 -13.60
CA ASN A 147 -1.43 -50.85 -12.23
C ASN A 147 -0.34 -49.78 -11.95
N ALA A 148 0.87 -49.97 -12.46
CA ALA A 148 1.94 -48.99 -12.30
C ALA A 148 1.64 -47.72 -13.07
N PHE A 149 1.09 -47.84 -14.28
CA PHE A 149 0.68 -46.69 -15.10
C PHE A 149 -0.41 -45.84 -14.43
N SER A 150 -1.45 -46.49 -13.89
CA SER A 150 -2.54 -45.79 -13.17
C SER A 150 -2.04 -45.03 -11.94
N LYS A 151 -1.09 -45.60 -11.20
CA LYS A 151 -0.46 -44.93 -10.04
C LYS A 151 0.30 -43.68 -10.47
N HIS A 152 1.06 -43.76 -11.57
CA HIS A 152 1.81 -42.60 -12.05
C HIS A 152 0.92 -41.53 -12.65
N LEU A 153 -0.23 -41.86 -13.26
CA LEU A 153 -1.24 -40.89 -13.69
C LEU A 153 -1.81 -40.12 -12.51
N LYS A 154 -2.11 -40.81 -11.39
CA LYS A 154 -2.54 -40.14 -10.17
C LYS A 154 -1.49 -39.18 -9.65
N THR A 155 -0.23 -39.59 -9.60
CA THR A 155 0.89 -38.71 -9.20
C THR A 155 1.00 -37.49 -10.12
N GLN A 156 0.82 -37.65 -11.43
CA GLN A 156 0.80 -36.54 -12.38
C GLN A 156 -0.33 -35.55 -12.08
N GLN A 157 -1.50 -36.07 -11.70
CA GLN A 157 -2.66 -35.23 -11.35
C GLN A 157 -2.42 -34.45 -10.05
N ASP A 158 -1.81 -35.10 -9.06
CA ASP A 158 -1.41 -34.46 -7.81
C ASP A 158 -0.37 -33.35 -8.07
N LEU A 159 0.63 -33.59 -8.91
CA LEU A 159 1.61 -32.59 -9.31
C LEU A 159 0.99 -31.41 -10.06
N LYS A 160 0.00 -31.69 -10.93
CA LYS A 160 -0.75 -30.62 -11.62
C LYS A 160 -1.48 -29.72 -10.62
N GLN A 161 -2.08 -30.30 -9.58
CA GLN A 161 -2.73 -29.52 -8.52
C GLN A 161 -1.72 -28.70 -7.72
N GLN A 162 -0.56 -29.26 -7.38
CA GLN A 162 0.50 -28.52 -6.69
C GLN A 162 0.99 -27.33 -7.52
N PHE A 163 1.19 -27.54 -8.83
CA PHE A 163 1.58 -26.45 -9.73
C PHE A 163 0.54 -25.34 -9.81
N LYS A 164 -0.76 -25.70 -9.75
CA LYS A 164 -1.84 -24.71 -9.72
C LYS A 164 -1.75 -23.80 -8.51
N HIS A 165 -1.36 -24.30 -7.33
CA HIS A 165 -1.15 -23.46 -6.15
C HIS A 165 0.00 -22.46 -6.33
N VAL A 166 1.05 -22.87 -7.05
CA VAL A 166 2.17 -21.97 -7.41
C VAL A 166 1.66 -20.85 -8.33
N ASP A 167 0.88 -21.20 -9.35
CA ASP A 167 0.28 -20.26 -10.30
C ASP A 167 -0.63 -19.26 -9.60
N ASP A 168 -1.56 -19.76 -8.76
CA ASP A 168 -2.46 -18.93 -7.96
C ASP A 168 -1.69 -17.94 -7.04
N SER A 169 -0.59 -18.41 -6.44
CA SER A 169 0.26 -17.57 -5.57
C SER A 169 1.01 -16.50 -6.35
N LEU A 170 1.56 -16.83 -7.50
CA LEU A 170 2.22 -15.85 -8.39
C LEU A 170 1.24 -14.84 -8.96
N PHE A 171 0.03 -15.28 -9.31
CA PHE A 171 -1.03 -14.37 -9.74
C PHE A 171 -1.41 -13.40 -8.62
N ALA A 172 -1.60 -13.88 -7.39
CA ALA A 172 -1.89 -13.02 -6.25
C ALA A 172 -0.78 -11.97 -6.00
N MET A 173 0.49 -12.37 -6.13
CA MET A 173 1.62 -11.46 -6.03
C MET A 173 1.66 -10.44 -7.17
N SER A 174 1.35 -10.85 -8.40
CA SER A 174 1.36 -9.95 -9.56
C SER A 174 0.36 -8.81 -9.45
N LEU A 175 -0.72 -9.00 -8.70
CA LEU A 175 -1.72 -7.97 -8.43
C LEU A 175 -1.20 -6.86 -7.49
N ARG A 176 -0.24 -7.20 -6.63
CA ARG A 176 0.37 -6.28 -5.65
C ARG A 176 1.70 -5.72 -6.13
N ASN A 177 2.45 -6.51 -6.88
CA ASN A 177 3.79 -6.16 -7.31
C ASN A 177 3.90 -6.14 -8.84
N PRO A 178 3.80 -4.95 -9.48
CA PRO A 178 3.88 -4.81 -10.94
C PRO A 178 5.24 -5.19 -11.53
N LYS A 179 6.27 -5.41 -10.68
CA LYS A 179 7.58 -5.90 -11.12
C LYS A 179 7.60 -7.41 -11.43
N ILE A 180 6.56 -8.15 -11.02
CA ILE A 180 6.36 -9.52 -11.47
C ILE A 180 5.95 -9.46 -12.94
N SER A 181 6.95 -9.67 -13.80
CA SER A 181 6.84 -9.35 -15.21
C SER A 181 5.85 -10.27 -15.95
N GLU A 182 5.28 -9.74 -17.01
CA GLU A 182 4.52 -10.47 -18.03
C GLU A 182 5.27 -11.73 -18.51
N GLN A 183 6.60 -11.71 -18.49
CA GLN A 183 7.46 -12.84 -18.83
C GLN A 183 7.25 -14.03 -17.89
N ILE A 184 7.17 -13.84 -16.57
CA ILE A 184 6.91 -14.92 -15.60
C ILE A 184 5.53 -15.52 -15.83
N THR A 185 4.52 -14.70 -16.03
CA THR A 185 3.14 -15.13 -16.32
C THR A 185 3.07 -15.94 -17.63
N THR A 186 3.81 -15.50 -18.65
CA THR A 186 3.89 -16.20 -19.95
C THR A 186 4.59 -17.54 -19.83
N GLU A 187 5.70 -17.65 -19.08
CA GLU A 187 6.43 -18.91 -18.89
C GLU A 187 5.60 -19.92 -18.09
N ILE A 188 4.88 -19.48 -17.07
CA ILE A 188 3.96 -20.35 -16.31
C ILE A 188 2.84 -20.89 -17.19
N GLY A 189 2.27 -20.05 -18.04
CA GLY A 189 1.24 -20.49 -19.00
C GLY A 189 1.70 -21.61 -19.92
N LYS A 190 2.99 -21.67 -20.27
CA LYS A 190 3.56 -22.76 -21.08
C LYS A 190 3.65 -24.10 -20.35
N VAL A 191 3.69 -24.11 -19.03
CA VAL A 191 3.74 -25.34 -18.21
C VAL A 191 2.37 -26.00 -18.10
N HIS A 192 1.27 -25.26 -18.29
CA HIS A 192 -0.09 -25.78 -18.23
C HIS A 192 -0.49 -26.62 -19.47
N TYR A 193 0.24 -26.51 -20.57
CA TYR A 193 0.04 -27.29 -21.81
C TYR A 193 1.01 -28.46 -21.92
#